data_1c5607f8b9fb7817b8eeeab17b45280b
#
_entry.id   1c5607f8b9fb7817b8eeeab17b45280b
#
_cell.length_a   1.000
_cell.length_b   1.000
_cell.length_c   1.000
_cell.angle_alpha   90.00
_cell.angle_beta   90.00
_cell.angle_gamma   90.00
#
_symmetry.space_group_name_H-M   'P 1'
#
loop_
_entity.id
_entity.type
_entity.pdbx_description
1 polymer ?
#
loop_
_entity_poly.entity_id
_entity_poly.type
_entity_poly.pdbx_seq_one_letter_code
_entity_poly.pdbx_strand_id
1 'polypeptide(L)'
;MIRKIKGTMDILPSETPLWRYVEGVMREEAEKYGYGEIRTPTFENTELFVRGGGDTTDVVQKEMYTFADREEDRSISLRPEGTASVVRALIENG
;
A
#
# COMPACT_ATOMS: atom_id res chain seq x y z
N MET A 1 2.39 7.41 -28.92
CA MET A 1 3.38 7.22 -27.83
C MET A 1 2.69 6.89 -26.53
N ILE A 2 3.18 5.85 -25.85
CA ILE A 2 2.65 5.47 -24.55
C ILE A 2 3.19 6.40 -23.49
N ARG A 3 2.31 6.95 -22.68
CA ARG A 3 2.67 7.87 -21.60
C ARG A 3 2.28 7.31 -20.24
N LYS A 4 2.85 7.87 -19.19
CA LYS A 4 2.49 7.48 -17.83
C LYS A 4 1.02 7.78 -17.56
N ILE A 5 0.44 7.06 -16.63
CA ILE A 5 -0.96 7.25 -16.26
C ILE A 5 -1.09 8.54 -15.43
N LYS A 6 -2.15 9.30 -15.70
CA LYS A 6 -2.43 10.52 -14.96
C LYS A 6 -2.48 10.23 -13.46
N GLY A 7 -1.79 11.03 -12.69
CA GLY A 7 -1.72 10.82 -11.24
C GLY A 7 -0.50 10.04 -10.79
N THR A 8 0.28 9.52 -11.73
CA THR A 8 1.54 8.84 -11.41
C THR A 8 2.72 9.70 -11.84
N MET A 9 3.89 9.40 -11.32
CA MET A 9 5.10 10.13 -11.70
C MET A 9 6.31 9.22 -11.66
N ASP A 10 7.26 9.50 -12.53
CA ASP A 10 8.57 8.85 -12.50
C ASP A 10 9.49 9.68 -11.62
N ILE A 11 10.31 9.02 -10.82
CA ILE A 11 11.37 9.70 -10.07
C ILE A 11 12.66 9.38 -10.79
N LEU A 12 13.20 10.38 -11.47
CA LEU A 12 14.37 10.21 -12.33
C LEU A 12 15.68 10.23 -11.54
N PRO A 13 16.78 9.71 -12.12
CA PRO A 13 18.07 9.70 -11.44
C PRO A 13 18.56 11.08 -10.98
N SER A 14 18.13 12.15 -11.63
CA SER A 14 18.46 13.50 -11.21
C SER A 14 17.77 13.92 -9.92
N GLU A 15 16.66 13.28 -9.58
CA GLU A 15 15.86 13.59 -8.39
C GLU A 15 16.04 12.59 -7.26
N THR A 16 16.40 11.36 -7.60
CA THR A 16 16.48 10.27 -6.63
C THR A 16 17.38 10.57 -5.43
N PRO A 17 18.54 11.24 -5.58
CA PRO A 17 19.37 11.53 -4.42
C PRO A 17 18.66 12.34 -3.35
N LEU A 18 17.82 13.30 -3.73
CA LEU A 18 17.06 14.09 -2.77
C LEU A 18 16.00 13.23 -2.08
N TRP A 19 15.31 12.38 -2.83
CA TRP A 19 14.34 11.46 -2.25
C TRP A 19 15.00 10.53 -1.22
N ARG A 20 16.15 9.98 -1.57
CA ARG A 20 16.87 9.09 -0.67
C ARG A 20 17.34 9.80 0.60
N TYR A 21 17.72 11.05 0.46
CA TYR A 21 18.12 11.86 1.61
C TYR A 21 16.95 12.02 2.58
N VAL A 22 15.79 12.44 2.07
CA VAL A 22 14.60 12.64 2.91
C VAL A 22 14.16 11.34 3.55
N GLU A 23 14.12 10.26 2.75
CA GLU A 23 13.74 8.93 3.26
C GLU A 23 14.71 8.47 4.36
N GLY A 24 16.00 8.73 4.19
CA GLY A 24 17.03 8.39 5.17
C GLY A 24 16.83 9.10 6.49
N VAL A 25 16.51 10.39 6.43
CA VAL A 25 16.25 11.18 7.63
C VAL A 25 15.02 10.65 8.36
N MET A 26 13.97 10.34 7.63
CA MET A 26 12.73 9.79 8.21
C MET A 26 12.98 8.42 8.85
N ARG A 27 13.76 7.58 8.17
CA ARG A 27 14.10 6.25 8.68
C ARG A 27 14.91 6.34 9.98
N GLU A 28 15.93 7.18 10.00
CA GLU A 28 16.75 7.36 11.18
C GLU A 28 15.93 7.87 12.37
N GLU A 29 15.05 8.81 12.11
CA GLU A 29 14.19 9.35 13.16
C GLU A 29 13.26 8.30 13.72
N ALA A 30 12.65 7.50 12.85
CA ALA A 30 11.76 6.42 13.27
C ALA A 30 12.52 5.39 14.12
N GLU A 31 13.73 5.03 13.72
CA GLU A 31 14.56 4.07 14.44
C GLU A 31 14.91 4.54 15.85
N LYS A 32 15.14 5.85 16.02
CA LYS A 32 15.41 6.42 17.35
C LYS A 32 14.28 6.21 18.33
N TYR A 33 13.05 6.12 17.83
CA TYR A 33 11.87 5.87 18.65
C TYR A 33 11.49 4.41 18.72
N GLY A 34 12.34 3.53 18.23
CA GLY A 34 12.13 2.09 18.33
C GLY A 34 11.21 1.50 17.27
N TYR A 35 10.89 2.24 16.22
CA TYR A 35 10.05 1.73 15.14
C TYR A 35 10.89 0.89 14.17
N GLY A 36 10.35 -0.27 13.80
CA GLY A 36 10.91 -1.09 12.74
C GLY A 36 10.21 -0.78 11.43
N GLU A 37 10.82 -1.19 10.33
CA GLU A 37 10.23 -1.03 9.01
C GLU A 37 9.45 -2.28 8.63
N ILE A 38 8.24 -2.09 8.08
CA ILE A 38 7.47 -3.20 7.52
C ILE A 38 7.09 -2.83 6.08
N ARG A 39 7.15 -3.81 5.20
CA ARG A 39 6.75 -3.66 3.81
C ARG A 39 5.70 -4.71 3.50
N THR A 40 4.52 -4.28 3.12
CA THR A 40 3.41 -5.17 2.82
C THR A 40 3.17 -5.20 1.31
N PRO A 41 2.47 -6.25 0.80
CA PRO A 41 2.22 -6.35 -0.64
C PRO A 41 1.42 -5.18 -1.20
N THR A 42 1.60 -4.94 -2.49
CA THR A 42 0.86 -3.89 -3.19
C THR A 42 -0.62 -4.21 -3.32
N PHE A 43 -0.96 -5.49 -3.38
CA PHE A 43 -2.36 -5.93 -3.49
C PHE A 43 -2.64 -7.00 -2.43
N GLU A 44 -3.91 -7.09 -2.06
CA GLU A 44 -4.40 -7.98 -1.02
C GLU A 44 -5.74 -8.58 -1.46
N ASN A 45 -6.21 -9.57 -0.71
CA ASN A 45 -7.58 -10.04 -0.91
C ASN A 45 -8.54 -8.88 -0.64
N THR A 46 -9.52 -8.71 -1.51
CA THR A 46 -10.50 -7.62 -1.38
C THR A 46 -11.21 -7.65 -0.02
N GLU A 47 -11.44 -8.84 0.52
CA GLU A 47 -12.09 -9.02 1.82
C GLU A 47 -11.43 -8.25 2.95
N LEU A 48 -10.11 -8.07 2.88
CA LEU A 48 -9.38 -7.36 3.91
C LEU A 48 -9.92 -5.95 4.11
N PHE A 49 -10.26 -5.28 3.01
CA PHE A 49 -10.71 -3.89 3.04
C PHE A 49 -12.20 -3.76 3.26
N VAL A 50 -12.95 -4.84 3.06
CA VAL A 50 -14.41 -4.85 3.22
C VAL A 50 -14.80 -5.16 4.65
N ARG A 51 -14.07 -6.05 5.32
CA ARG A 51 -14.39 -6.49 6.68
C ARG A 51 -14.24 -5.43 7.75
N GLY A 52 -13.49 -4.39 7.47
CA GLY A 52 -13.26 -3.31 8.43
C GLY A 52 -14.50 -2.53 8.83
N GLY A 53 -15.61 -2.78 8.16
CA GLY A 53 -16.94 -2.26 8.51
C GLY A 53 -17.01 -0.76 8.75
N GLY A 54 -18.15 -0.18 8.46
CA GLY A 54 -18.41 1.22 8.68
C GLY A 54 -18.55 2.00 7.38
N ASP A 55 -18.94 3.24 7.53
CA ASP A 55 -19.29 4.12 6.40
C ASP A 55 -18.10 4.39 5.46
N THR A 56 -16.89 4.32 6.00
CA THR A 56 -15.69 4.52 5.21
C THR A 56 -15.45 3.40 4.21
N THR A 57 -15.98 2.19 4.48
CA THR A 57 -15.81 1.03 3.62
C THR A 57 -16.41 1.25 2.23
N ASP A 58 -17.60 1.85 2.17
CA ASP A 58 -18.25 2.12 0.90
C ASP A 58 -17.45 3.07 0.02
N VAL A 59 -16.87 4.12 0.62
CA VAL A 59 -16.04 5.08 -0.11
C VAL A 59 -14.78 4.38 -0.63
N VAL A 60 -14.14 3.60 0.22
CA VAL A 60 -12.94 2.85 -0.13
C VAL A 60 -13.22 1.88 -1.27
N GLN A 61 -14.33 1.14 -1.19
CA GLN A 61 -14.73 0.19 -2.23
C GLN A 61 -14.97 0.85 -3.58
N LYS A 62 -15.58 2.01 -3.61
CA LYS A 62 -15.86 2.72 -4.85
C LYS A 62 -14.59 3.20 -5.55
N GLU A 63 -13.55 3.45 -4.78
CA GLU A 63 -12.29 3.96 -5.31
C GLU A 63 -11.24 2.87 -5.52
N MET A 64 -11.49 1.66 -5.05
CA MET A 64 -10.52 0.57 -5.18
C MET A 64 -10.47 0.01 -6.60
N TYR A 65 -9.25 -0.34 -7.01
CA TYR A 65 -9.03 -1.09 -8.24
C TYR A 65 -9.05 -2.58 -7.89
N THR A 66 -10.10 -3.25 -8.33
CA THR A 66 -10.35 -4.65 -7.98
C THR A 66 -10.35 -5.51 -9.24
N PHE A 67 -9.79 -6.71 -9.15
CA PHE A 67 -9.74 -7.65 -10.27
C PHE A 67 -9.82 -9.09 -9.77
N ALA A 68 -10.17 -10.01 -10.67
CA ALA A 68 -10.26 -11.42 -10.34
C ALA A 68 -8.89 -12.09 -10.45
N ASP A 69 -8.58 -12.98 -9.50
CA ASP A 69 -7.37 -13.78 -9.56
C ASP A 69 -7.55 -14.86 -10.64
N ARG A 70 -6.52 -15.07 -11.44
CA ARG A 70 -6.58 -16.02 -12.56
C ARG A 70 -6.69 -17.48 -12.13
N GLU A 71 -6.05 -17.83 -11.04
CA GLU A 71 -5.94 -19.22 -10.62
C GLU A 71 -7.01 -19.67 -9.65
N GLU A 72 -7.62 -18.73 -8.96
CA GLU A 72 -8.63 -19.02 -7.96
C GLU A 72 -9.81 -18.04 -8.13
N ASP A 73 -10.97 -18.50 -7.75
CA ASP A 73 -12.19 -17.67 -7.81
C ASP A 73 -12.21 -16.72 -6.61
N ARG A 74 -11.34 -15.74 -6.62
CA ARG A 74 -11.25 -14.75 -5.55
C ARG A 74 -11.00 -13.36 -6.11
N SER A 75 -11.37 -12.37 -5.34
CA SER A 75 -11.19 -10.97 -5.71
C SER A 75 -9.95 -10.39 -5.04
N ILE A 76 -9.13 -9.70 -5.83
CA ILE A 76 -7.91 -9.06 -5.38
C ILE A 76 -8.04 -7.57 -5.66
N SER A 77 -7.53 -6.73 -4.76
CA SER A 77 -7.55 -5.29 -4.93
C SER A 77 -6.17 -4.69 -4.72
N LEU A 78 -5.87 -3.63 -5.45
CA LEU A 78 -4.73 -2.79 -5.10
C LEU A 78 -5.05 -2.15 -3.75
N ARG A 79 -4.06 -2.07 -2.87
CA ARG A 79 -4.28 -1.50 -1.54
C ARG A 79 -4.67 -0.02 -1.63
N PRO A 80 -5.82 0.37 -1.03
CA PRO A 80 -6.22 1.77 -0.99
C PRO A 80 -5.55 2.53 0.15
N GLU A 81 -5.02 1.79 1.14
CA GLU A 81 -4.34 2.36 2.30
C GLU A 81 -3.45 1.28 2.92
N GLY A 82 -2.65 1.64 3.93
CA GLY A 82 -1.64 0.72 4.47
C GLY A 82 -1.99 0.06 5.80
N THR A 83 -2.89 0.64 6.57
CA THR A 83 -3.15 0.18 7.93
C THR A 83 -3.69 -1.25 7.99
N ALA A 84 -4.64 -1.57 7.12
CA ALA A 84 -5.26 -2.90 7.10
C ALA A 84 -4.23 -3.99 6.80
N SER A 85 -3.30 -3.73 5.88
CA SER A 85 -2.25 -4.69 5.54
C SER A 85 -1.28 -4.93 6.70
N VAL A 86 -0.95 -3.87 7.43
CA VAL A 86 -0.07 -4.00 8.60
C VAL A 86 -0.74 -4.84 9.69
N VAL A 87 -2.02 -4.59 9.94
CA VAL A 87 -2.78 -5.37 10.93
C VAL A 87 -2.87 -6.84 10.50
N ARG A 88 -3.16 -7.10 9.23
CA ARG A 88 -3.20 -8.47 8.71
C ARG A 88 -1.84 -9.17 8.91
N ALA A 89 -0.76 -8.47 8.57
CA ALA A 89 0.58 -9.05 8.71
C ALA A 89 0.89 -9.37 10.18
N LEU A 90 0.49 -8.51 11.10
CA LEU A 90 0.69 -8.72 12.52
C LEU A 90 -0.07 -9.96 13.00
N ILE A 91 -1.34 -10.08 12.61
CA ILE A 91 -2.17 -11.21 13.02
C ILE A 91 -1.63 -12.52 12.43
N GLU A 92 -1.25 -12.52 11.17
CA GLU A 92 -0.76 -13.72 10.47
C GLU A 92 0.58 -14.21 11.02
N ASN A 93 1.45 -13.31 11.43
CA ASN A 93 2.79 -13.65 11.87
C ASN A 93 2.97 -13.69 13.38
N GLY A 94 1.91 -13.52 14.12
CA GLY A 94 1.95 -13.58 15.57
C GLY A 94 2.43 -12.31 16.20
#